data_5f3e2083c8036fcc0e94d770b95b1854
#
_entry.id   5f3e2083c8036fcc0e94d770b95b1854
#
_cell.length_a   1.000
_cell.length_b   1.000
_cell.length_c   1.000
_cell.angle_alpha   90.00
_cell.angle_beta   90.00
_cell.angle_gamma   90.00
#
_symmetry.space_group_name_H-M   'P 1'
#
loop_
_entity.id
_entity.type
_entity.pdbx_description
1 polymer ?
#
loop_
_entity_poly.entity_id
_entity_poly.type
_entity_poly.pdbx_seq_one_letter_code
_entity_poly.pdbx_strand_id
1 'polypeptide(L)'
;MRKSDSWRRAKLAWKRLVGREPRLKPDLDVPMERLGDWWLCLELVREGQRAYSFGVGEDVGFDLALIQARKVDVFAFDPTPNSIAWLQTQELPVQFHFFPWAVAERDGCLFLYPRIKGDGSPSRVMYTIVAEPEARDDGIEVTARSLPSIMASLGHELVDILKMDIEGAEYEVLEGMLNSPLRPTQLLLEFHHRFPGLTVAGTLHTIDRLRQAGYGLAHISSSGREFTFILTASLDVSGATRSR
;
A
#
# COMPACT_ATOMS: atom_id res chain seq x y z
N MET A 1 -17.10 -5.09 19.15
CA MET A 1 -17.00 -6.56 18.94
C MET A 1 -16.33 -6.81 17.59
N ARG A 2 -15.10 -7.36 17.55
CA ARG A 2 -14.46 -7.81 16.30
C ARG A 2 -15.28 -8.95 15.71
N LYS A 3 -15.81 -8.76 14.49
CA LYS A 3 -16.54 -9.82 13.77
C LYS A 3 -15.60 -10.99 13.49
N SER A 4 -16.06 -12.23 13.67
CA SER A 4 -15.25 -13.45 13.50
C SER A 4 -14.70 -13.57 12.07
N ASP A 5 -13.53 -14.19 11.91
CA ASP A 5 -12.90 -14.38 10.58
C ASP A 5 -13.77 -15.19 9.63
N SER A 6 -14.57 -16.12 10.15
CA SER A 6 -15.56 -16.87 9.38
C SER A 6 -16.62 -15.97 8.75
N TRP A 7 -17.14 -14.98 9.48
CA TRP A 7 -18.10 -14.00 8.95
C TRP A 7 -17.47 -13.11 7.86
N ARG A 8 -16.22 -12.67 8.08
CA ARG A 8 -15.47 -11.88 7.08
C ARG A 8 -15.28 -12.67 5.78
N ARG A 9 -14.87 -13.94 5.88
CA ARG A 9 -14.71 -14.85 4.72
C ARG A 9 -16.03 -15.08 3.98
N ALA A 10 -17.13 -15.33 4.70
CA ALA A 10 -18.44 -15.50 4.08
C ALA A 10 -18.91 -14.23 3.36
N LYS A 11 -18.73 -13.05 3.97
CA LYS A 11 -19.04 -11.75 3.35
C LYS A 11 -18.19 -11.51 2.10
N LEU A 12 -16.90 -11.84 2.14
CA LEU A 12 -16.00 -11.70 0.99
C LEU A 12 -16.41 -12.65 -0.14
N ALA A 13 -16.74 -13.91 0.17
CA ALA A 13 -17.21 -14.87 -0.82
C ALA A 13 -18.49 -14.38 -1.53
N TRP A 14 -19.45 -13.84 -0.75
CA TRP A 14 -20.66 -13.24 -1.32
C TRP A 14 -20.34 -12.04 -2.23
N LYS A 15 -19.48 -11.12 -1.77
CA LYS A 15 -19.06 -9.96 -2.59
C LYS A 15 -18.37 -10.37 -3.90
N ARG A 16 -17.54 -11.41 -3.85
CA ARG A 16 -16.93 -12.01 -5.04
C ARG A 16 -17.98 -12.59 -5.98
N LEU A 17 -19.02 -13.23 -5.44
CA LEU A 17 -20.11 -13.81 -6.23
C LEU A 17 -20.87 -12.74 -7.00
N VAL A 18 -21.16 -11.59 -6.36
CA VAL A 18 -21.89 -10.48 -6.98
C VAL A 18 -20.98 -9.48 -7.74
N GLY A 19 -19.71 -9.81 -7.97
CA GLY A 19 -18.78 -8.98 -8.76
C GLY A 19 -18.31 -7.69 -8.09
N ARG A 20 -18.49 -7.56 -6.76
CA ARG A 20 -18.06 -6.40 -5.97
C ARG A 20 -16.63 -6.53 -5.43
N GLU A 21 -16.00 -7.68 -5.63
CA GLU A 21 -14.63 -7.99 -5.24
C GLU A 21 -13.97 -8.87 -6.29
N PRO A 22 -12.65 -8.74 -6.53
CA PRO A 22 -11.92 -9.60 -7.45
C PRO A 22 -12.00 -11.07 -7.04
N ARG A 23 -12.22 -11.96 -8.01
CA ARG A 23 -12.15 -13.42 -7.81
C ARG A 23 -10.74 -13.90 -8.13
N LEU A 24 -9.86 -13.81 -7.15
CA LEU A 24 -8.46 -14.16 -7.28
C LEU A 24 -8.06 -15.23 -6.27
N LYS A 25 -7.03 -15.97 -6.64
CA LYS A 25 -6.26 -16.86 -5.75
C LYS A 25 -4.80 -16.44 -5.83
N PRO A 26 -4.01 -16.67 -4.78
CA PRO A 26 -2.56 -16.52 -4.86
C PRO A 26 -1.97 -17.33 -6.02
N ASP A 27 -0.99 -16.74 -6.70
CA ASP A 27 -0.19 -17.36 -7.77
C ASP A 27 0.99 -18.14 -7.18
N LEU A 28 1.45 -17.72 -5.98
CA LEU A 28 2.62 -18.25 -5.29
C LEU A 28 2.19 -18.93 -3.98
N ASP A 29 2.87 -20.02 -3.66
CA ASP A 29 2.80 -20.70 -2.36
C ASP A 29 4.17 -20.52 -1.67
N VAL A 30 4.25 -19.49 -0.85
CA VAL A 30 5.47 -19.11 -0.12
C VAL A 30 5.12 -18.81 1.34
N PRO A 31 6.07 -18.97 2.27
CA PRO A 31 5.85 -18.63 3.67
C PRO A 31 5.51 -17.15 3.83
N MET A 32 4.35 -16.87 4.39
CA MET A 32 3.89 -15.51 4.63
C MET A 32 3.75 -15.25 6.13
N GLU A 33 4.33 -14.16 6.60
CA GLU A 33 4.24 -13.72 7.98
C GLU A 33 3.43 -12.43 8.09
N ARG A 34 2.71 -12.30 9.21
CA ARG A 34 1.91 -11.11 9.48
C ARG A 34 2.66 -10.17 10.41
N LEU A 35 2.90 -8.95 9.92
CA LEU A 35 3.39 -7.82 10.70
C LEU A 35 2.32 -6.72 10.74
N GLY A 36 1.85 -6.34 11.92
CA GLY A 36 0.69 -5.46 12.02
C GLY A 36 -0.53 -6.01 11.28
N ASP A 37 -1.06 -5.23 10.35
CA ASP A 37 -2.20 -5.67 9.50
C ASP A 37 -1.76 -6.17 8.11
N TRP A 38 -0.47 -6.21 7.83
CA TRP A 38 0.10 -6.60 6.54
C TRP A 38 0.76 -7.97 6.57
N TRP A 39 0.76 -8.63 5.41
CA TRP A 39 1.42 -9.92 5.21
C TRP A 39 2.56 -9.76 4.21
N LEU A 40 3.72 -10.35 4.52
CA LEU A 40 4.88 -10.35 3.61
C LEU A 40 5.67 -11.66 3.77
N CYS A 41 6.52 -11.97 2.79
CA CYS A 41 7.49 -13.06 2.88
C CYS A 41 8.74 -12.55 3.60
N LEU A 42 8.85 -12.80 4.91
CA LEU A 42 9.92 -12.28 5.73
C LEU A 42 11.28 -12.92 5.40
N GLU A 43 11.29 -14.11 4.77
CA GLU A 43 12.51 -14.78 4.29
C GLU A 43 13.22 -14.00 3.17
N LEU A 44 12.49 -13.16 2.44
CA LEU A 44 13.04 -12.28 1.38
C LEU A 44 13.53 -10.94 1.92
N VAL A 45 13.35 -10.67 3.21
CA VAL A 45 13.73 -9.40 3.83
C VAL A 45 15.05 -9.54 4.55
N ARG A 46 16.02 -8.68 4.22
CA ARG A 46 17.38 -8.64 4.79
C ARG A 46 17.62 -7.34 5.53
N GLU A 47 18.52 -7.38 6.52
CA GLU A 47 19.01 -6.19 7.22
C GLU A 47 19.59 -5.17 6.22
N GLY A 48 19.33 -3.88 6.45
CA GLY A 48 19.80 -2.77 5.61
C GLY A 48 19.02 -2.55 4.31
N GLN A 49 17.98 -3.36 4.03
CA GLN A 49 17.06 -3.08 2.94
C GLN A 49 16.19 -1.85 3.23
N ARG A 50 15.58 -1.30 2.18
CA ARG A 50 14.74 -0.10 2.25
C ARG A 50 13.28 -0.46 1.99
N ALA A 51 12.43 -0.04 2.91
CA ALA A 51 10.98 -0.11 2.76
C ALA A 51 10.42 1.31 2.59
N TYR A 52 9.61 1.51 1.56
CA TYR A 52 8.78 2.71 1.41
C TYR A 52 7.35 2.36 1.86
N SER A 53 6.82 3.17 2.79
CA SER A 53 5.49 2.98 3.37
C SER A 53 4.65 4.23 3.12
N PHE A 54 3.74 4.16 2.17
CA PHE A 54 2.84 5.24 1.79
C PHE A 54 1.48 5.07 2.45
N GLY A 55 0.98 6.15 3.05
CA GLY A 55 -0.28 6.17 3.78
C GLY A 55 -0.16 5.49 5.14
N VAL A 56 0.65 6.05 6.03
CA VAL A 56 0.84 5.48 7.38
C VAL A 56 -0.25 5.89 8.36
N GLY A 57 -0.95 6.99 8.11
CA GLY A 57 -2.01 7.43 9.00
C GLY A 57 -1.54 7.64 10.44
N GLU A 58 -2.34 7.15 11.37
CA GLU A 58 -2.04 7.12 12.81
C GLU A 58 -1.68 5.69 13.28
N ASP A 59 -1.12 4.84 12.37
CA ASP A 59 -0.71 3.48 12.68
C ASP A 59 0.59 3.11 11.95
N VAL A 60 1.67 2.98 12.69
CA VAL A 60 2.99 2.53 12.20
C VAL A 60 3.33 1.12 12.72
N GLY A 61 2.33 0.35 13.14
CA GLY A 61 2.53 -0.98 13.72
C GLY A 61 3.24 -1.95 12.78
N PHE A 62 2.92 -1.90 11.48
CA PHE A 62 3.63 -2.67 10.45
C PHE A 62 5.09 -2.24 10.34
N ASP A 63 5.33 -0.94 10.24
CA ASP A 63 6.64 -0.35 10.01
C ASP A 63 7.60 -0.67 11.17
N LEU A 64 7.13 -0.50 12.41
CA LEU A 64 7.90 -0.82 13.60
C LEU A 64 8.17 -2.33 13.73
N ALA A 65 7.18 -3.17 13.43
CA ALA A 65 7.35 -4.62 13.44
C ALA A 65 8.37 -5.08 12.38
N LEU A 66 8.39 -4.45 11.21
CA LEU A 66 9.35 -4.73 10.14
C LEU A 66 10.77 -4.33 10.55
N ILE A 67 10.96 -3.13 11.14
CA ILE A 67 12.23 -2.67 11.69
C ILE A 67 12.72 -3.64 12.77
N GLN A 68 11.85 -4.01 13.70
CA GLN A 68 12.20 -4.93 14.78
C GLN A 68 12.62 -6.31 14.27
N ALA A 69 11.91 -6.83 13.26
CA ALA A 69 12.14 -8.17 12.73
C ALA A 69 13.41 -8.28 11.87
N ARG A 70 13.75 -7.25 11.10
CA ARG A 70 14.78 -7.31 10.06
C ARG A 70 15.73 -6.13 9.99
N LYS A 71 15.60 -5.12 10.85
CA LYS A 71 16.46 -3.91 10.89
C LYS A 71 16.56 -3.22 9.53
N VAL A 72 15.45 -3.13 8.83
CA VAL A 72 15.34 -2.38 7.59
C VAL A 72 15.20 -0.89 7.88
N ASP A 73 15.57 -0.04 6.93
CA ASP A 73 15.24 1.39 6.99
C ASP A 73 13.87 1.62 6.36
N VAL A 74 12.95 2.17 7.14
CA VAL A 74 11.58 2.49 6.69
C VAL A 74 11.48 3.98 6.40
N PHE A 75 11.11 4.31 5.17
CA PHE A 75 10.80 5.65 4.70
C PHE A 75 9.29 5.77 4.58
N ALA A 76 8.68 6.45 5.55
CA ALA A 76 7.24 6.57 5.71
C ALA A 76 6.75 7.91 5.16
N PHE A 77 5.64 7.89 4.44
CA PHE A 77 5.11 9.05 3.75
C PHE A 77 3.62 9.21 4.04
N ASP A 78 3.24 10.38 4.54
CA ASP A 78 1.83 10.74 4.73
C ASP A 78 1.71 12.27 4.78
N PRO A 79 0.94 12.90 3.88
CA PRO A 79 0.81 14.34 3.81
C PRO A 79 -0.26 14.90 4.75
N THR A 80 -1.04 14.05 5.44
CA THR A 80 -2.21 14.51 6.19
C THR A 80 -1.81 15.18 7.51
N PRO A 81 -2.41 16.33 7.87
CA PRO A 81 -2.04 17.06 9.08
C PRO A 81 -2.17 16.23 10.36
N ASN A 82 -3.17 15.34 10.43
CA ASN A 82 -3.39 14.51 11.61
C ASN A 82 -2.29 13.44 11.76
N SER A 83 -1.88 12.80 10.68
CA SER A 83 -0.75 11.84 10.70
C SER A 83 0.54 12.53 11.11
N ILE A 84 0.81 13.72 10.56
CA ILE A 84 2.00 14.53 10.90
C ILE A 84 1.99 14.85 12.40
N ALA A 85 0.87 15.39 12.92
CA ALA A 85 0.74 15.76 14.33
C ALA A 85 0.86 14.54 15.25
N TRP A 86 0.25 13.41 14.87
CA TRP A 86 0.31 12.18 15.65
C TRP A 86 1.74 11.61 15.68
N LEU A 87 2.43 11.55 14.55
CA LEU A 87 3.80 11.04 14.46
C LEU A 87 4.80 11.85 15.30
N GLN A 88 4.59 13.17 15.43
CA GLN A 88 5.40 14.03 16.30
C GLN A 88 5.30 13.68 17.80
N THR A 89 4.27 12.94 18.19
CA THR A 89 4.08 12.47 19.58
C THR A 89 4.63 11.07 19.83
N GLN A 90 5.11 10.38 18.80
CA GLN A 90 5.59 9.00 18.89
C GLN A 90 7.09 8.93 19.15
N GLU A 91 7.51 7.97 19.98
CA GLU A 91 8.92 7.57 20.09
C GLU A 91 9.24 6.57 18.98
N LEU A 92 9.99 7.01 17.97
CA LEU A 92 10.27 6.23 16.78
C LEU A 92 11.77 5.84 16.74
N PRO A 93 12.10 4.62 16.27
CA PRO A 93 13.49 4.18 16.15
C PRO A 93 14.21 4.96 15.04
N VAL A 94 15.54 5.00 15.10
CA VAL A 94 16.40 5.72 14.13
C VAL A 94 16.21 5.25 12.67
N GLN A 95 15.77 4.02 12.47
CA GLN A 95 15.46 3.46 11.15
C GLN A 95 14.11 3.94 10.57
N PHE A 96 13.29 4.67 11.34
CA PHE A 96 12.02 5.21 10.85
C PHE A 96 12.20 6.66 10.42
N HIS A 97 12.06 6.91 9.11
CA HIS A 97 12.23 8.22 8.50
C HIS A 97 10.88 8.70 7.96
N PHE A 98 10.38 9.85 8.44
CA PHE A 98 9.08 10.35 8.02
C PHE A 98 9.19 11.57 7.11
N PHE A 99 8.33 11.61 6.08
CA PHE A 99 8.22 12.69 5.10
C PHE A 99 6.75 13.07 4.88
N PRO A 100 6.38 14.36 5.00
CA PRO A 100 5.01 14.84 4.82
C PRO A 100 4.67 15.02 3.33
N TRP A 101 4.89 13.99 2.50
CA TRP A 101 4.65 14.03 1.07
C TRP A 101 3.57 13.03 0.67
N ALA A 102 2.68 13.45 -0.25
CA ALA A 102 1.87 12.52 -1.01
C ALA A 102 2.72 11.86 -2.10
N VAL A 103 2.49 10.56 -2.35
CA VAL A 103 2.98 9.94 -3.59
C VAL A 103 1.92 10.09 -4.67
N ALA A 104 2.35 10.45 -5.89
CA ALA A 104 1.48 10.63 -7.05
C ALA A 104 2.18 10.18 -8.34
N GLU A 105 1.48 10.23 -9.46
CA GLU A 105 2.10 9.99 -10.79
C GLU A 105 3.16 11.04 -11.11
N ARG A 106 2.96 12.29 -10.69
CA ARG A 106 3.81 13.46 -11.01
C ARG A 106 4.03 14.35 -9.82
N ASP A 107 5.13 15.10 -9.85
CA ASP A 107 5.42 16.12 -8.86
C ASP A 107 4.48 17.32 -9.00
N GLY A 108 4.12 17.93 -7.87
CA GLY A 108 3.26 19.09 -7.82
C GLY A 108 2.54 19.26 -6.49
N CYS A 109 1.34 19.81 -6.55
CA CYS A 109 0.43 19.91 -5.42
C CYS A 109 -0.83 19.10 -5.71
N LEU A 110 -1.36 18.47 -4.67
CA LEU A 110 -2.65 17.79 -4.69
C LEU A 110 -3.57 18.38 -3.62
N PHE A 111 -4.86 18.32 -3.87
CA PHE A 111 -5.86 18.61 -2.86
C PHE A 111 -6.38 17.31 -2.27
N LEU A 112 -6.28 17.18 -0.96
CA LEU A 112 -6.82 16.06 -0.20
C LEU A 112 -8.13 16.48 0.44
N TYR A 113 -9.18 15.69 0.22
CA TYR A 113 -10.51 15.95 0.79
C TYR A 113 -10.81 14.93 1.89
N PRO A 114 -11.29 15.37 3.06
CA PRO A 114 -11.74 14.44 4.10
C PRO A 114 -12.85 13.54 3.54
N ARG A 115 -12.74 12.24 3.74
CA ARG A 115 -13.82 11.30 3.37
C ARG A 115 -15.04 11.53 4.24
N ILE A 116 -16.20 11.47 3.63
CA ILE A 116 -17.47 11.55 4.35
C ILE A 116 -17.80 10.17 4.94
N LYS A 117 -18.04 10.12 6.25
CA LYS A 117 -18.47 8.91 6.95
C LYS A 117 -19.94 8.61 6.65
N GLY A 118 -20.38 7.39 6.98
CA GLY A 118 -21.78 6.98 6.79
C GLY A 118 -22.81 7.78 7.57
N ASP A 119 -22.40 8.59 8.56
CA ASP A 119 -23.22 9.53 9.32
C ASP A 119 -23.21 10.96 8.74
N GLY A 120 -22.56 11.16 7.59
CA GLY A 120 -22.43 12.46 6.93
C GLY A 120 -21.31 13.36 7.49
N SER A 121 -20.60 12.94 8.53
CA SER A 121 -19.49 13.74 9.08
C SER A 121 -18.17 13.51 8.30
N PRO A 122 -17.29 14.55 8.17
CA PRO A 122 -15.97 14.36 7.58
C PRO A 122 -15.10 13.46 8.46
N SER A 123 -14.29 12.63 7.83
CA SER A 123 -13.27 11.85 8.52
C SER A 123 -12.13 12.76 8.97
N ARG A 124 -11.54 12.46 10.12
CA ARG A 124 -10.33 13.14 10.59
C ARG A 124 -9.04 12.46 10.14
N VAL A 125 -9.11 11.20 9.73
CA VAL A 125 -7.94 10.37 9.42
C VAL A 125 -7.93 9.84 7.98
N MET A 126 -9.06 9.76 7.31
CA MET A 126 -9.15 9.26 5.92
C MET A 126 -9.36 10.43 4.97
N TYR A 127 -8.45 10.59 4.04
CA TYR A 127 -8.48 11.59 3.00
C TYR A 127 -8.39 10.90 1.64
N THR A 128 -8.92 11.54 0.60
CA THR A 128 -8.87 11.04 -0.78
C THR A 128 -8.54 12.18 -1.73
N ILE A 129 -7.87 11.85 -2.83
CA ILE A 129 -7.67 12.78 -3.96
C ILE A 129 -8.90 12.85 -4.88
N VAL A 130 -9.81 11.89 -4.75
CA VAL A 130 -11.04 11.85 -5.55
C VAL A 130 -12.02 12.87 -5.00
N ALA A 131 -12.15 14.01 -5.68
CA ALA A 131 -13.19 14.98 -5.39
C ALA A 131 -14.55 14.36 -5.68
N GLU A 132 -15.48 14.39 -4.70
CA GLU A 132 -16.88 14.15 -4.98
C GLU A 132 -17.42 15.28 -5.91
N PRO A 133 -18.49 15.05 -6.71
CA PRO A 133 -18.88 15.93 -7.82
C PRO A 133 -19.22 17.37 -7.46
N GLU A 134 -19.38 17.68 -6.19
CA GLU A 134 -19.62 19.04 -5.70
C GLU A 134 -18.31 19.66 -5.23
N ALA A 135 -18.00 20.86 -5.78
CA ALA A 135 -16.80 21.62 -5.39
C ALA A 135 -16.79 21.80 -3.86
N ARG A 136 -15.79 21.22 -3.19
CA ARG A 136 -15.62 21.30 -1.75
C ARG A 136 -14.52 22.31 -1.42
N ASP A 137 -14.84 23.22 -0.50
CA ASP A 137 -13.89 24.23 -0.01
C ASP A 137 -13.00 23.71 1.13
N ASP A 138 -13.17 22.45 1.56
CA ASP A 138 -12.44 21.83 2.68
C ASP A 138 -11.22 21.01 2.24
N GLY A 139 -10.76 21.18 1.01
CA GLY A 139 -9.57 20.56 0.47
C GLY A 139 -8.30 21.11 1.12
N ILE A 140 -7.37 20.21 1.46
CA ILE A 140 -6.05 20.57 1.99
C ILE A 140 -5.03 20.40 0.87
N GLU A 141 -4.32 21.48 0.54
CA GLU A 141 -3.21 21.43 -0.41
C GLU A 141 -2.00 20.73 0.23
N VAL A 142 -1.44 19.74 -0.47
CA VAL A 142 -0.29 18.96 -0.01
C VAL A 142 0.75 18.84 -1.12
N THR A 143 2.01 18.72 -0.73
CA THR A 143 3.10 18.43 -1.69
C THR A 143 2.99 17.00 -2.19
N ALA A 144 2.88 16.85 -3.50
CA ALA A 144 2.89 15.57 -4.20
C ALA A 144 4.23 15.33 -4.88
N ARG A 145 4.74 14.10 -4.79
CA ARG A 145 5.96 13.69 -5.46
C ARG A 145 5.77 12.35 -6.15
N SER A 146 6.38 12.24 -7.32
CA SER A 146 6.47 10.96 -8.01
C SER A 146 7.47 10.03 -7.33
N LEU A 147 7.28 8.73 -7.47
CA LEU A 147 8.18 7.74 -6.89
C LEU A 147 9.65 7.93 -7.33
N PRO A 148 9.96 8.20 -8.63
CA PRO A 148 11.32 8.55 -9.04
C PRO A 148 11.88 9.82 -8.37
N SER A 149 11.06 10.86 -8.20
CA SER A 149 11.48 12.11 -7.54
C SER A 149 11.74 11.92 -6.05
N ILE A 150 10.95 11.09 -5.37
CA ILE A 150 11.19 10.70 -3.98
C ILE A 150 12.54 9.98 -3.88
N MET A 151 12.76 8.96 -4.72
CA MET A 151 14.01 8.20 -4.73
C MET A 151 15.22 9.11 -4.99
N ALA A 152 15.15 9.98 -6.00
CA ALA A 152 16.22 10.92 -6.32
C ALA A 152 16.50 11.90 -5.16
N SER A 153 15.44 12.41 -4.50
CA SER A 153 15.58 13.33 -3.36
C SER A 153 16.27 12.69 -2.16
N LEU A 154 16.11 11.37 -2.00
CA LEU A 154 16.68 10.59 -0.90
C LEU A 154 18.02 9.92 -1.28
N GLY A 155 18.46 10.02 -2.54
CA GLY A 155 19.66 9.36 -3.04
C GLY A 155 19.52 7.83 -3.10
N HIS A 156 18.31 7.33 -3.34
CA HIS A 156 18.02 5.90 -3.38
C HIS A 156 17.96 5.39 -4.82
N GLU A 157 18.73 4.37 -5.12
CA GLU A 157 18.69 3.66 -6.40
C GLU A 157 17.72 2.46 -6.38
N LEU A 158 17.50 1.90 -5.18
CA LEU A 158 16.67 0.71 -4.97
C LEU A 158 15.69 0.92 -3.81
N VAL A 159 14.52 0.34 -3.95
CA VAL A 159 13.52 0.13 -2.90
C VAL A 159 13.17 -1.34 -2.92
N ASP A 160 13.29 -2.01 -1.78
CA ASP A 160 13.08 -3.45 -1.67
C ASP A 160 11.64 -3.82 -1.37
N ILE A 161 11.00 -3.03 -0.52
CA ILE A 161 9.60 -3.22 -0.10
C ILE A 161 8.82 -1.93 -0.36
N LEU A 162 7.70 -2.05 -1.02
CA LEU A 162 6.79 -0.94 -1.27
C LEU A 162 5.42 -1.26 -0.68
N LYS A 163 5.05 -0.58 0.41
CA LYS A 163 3.69 -0.61 0.97
C LYS A 163 2.91 0.61 0.49
N MET A 164 1.67 0.40 0.08
CA MET A 164 0.81 1.46 -0.43
C MET A 164 -0.63 1.30 0.02
N ASP A 165 -1.12 2.30 0.77
CA ASP A 165 -2.50 2.46 1.21
C ASP A 165 -2.81 3.97 1.14
N ILE A 166 -3.14 4.46 -0.06
CA ILE A 166 -3.20 5.89 -0.40
C ILE A 166 -4.56 6.32 -0.96
N GLU A 167 -5.59 5.61 -0.53
CA GLU A 167 -6.99 6.00 -0.65
C GLU A 167 -7.41 6.35 -2.10
N GLY A 168 -6.94 5.51 -3.07
CA GLY A 168 -7.37 5.54 -4.47
C GLY A 168 -6.30 5.92 -5.49
N ALA A 169 -5.13 6.44 -5.07
CA ALA A 169 -4.06 6.82 -5.98
C ALA A 169 -3.13 5.63 -6.38
N GLU A 170 -3.36 4.43 -5.83
CA GLU A 170 -2.50 3.26 -6.05
C GLU A 170 -2.32 2.93 -7.52
N TYR A 171 -3.39 3.07 -8.31
CA TYR A 171 -3.41 2.66 -9.72
C TYR A 171 -2.45 3.49 -10.58
N GLU A 172 -2.48 4.80 -10.43
CA GLU A 172 -1.64 5.73 -11.18
C GLU A 172 -0.16 5.62 -10.75
N VAL A 173 0.10 5.49 -9.45
CA VAL A 173 1.45 5.31 -8.92
C VAL A 173 2.06 4.00 -9.39
N LEU A 174 1.28 2.90 -9.38
CA LEU A 174 1.72 1.59 -9.88
C LEU A 174 1.99 1.63 -11.39
N GLU A 175 1.16 2.30 -12.16
CA GLU A 175 1.38 2.46 -13.61
C GLU A 175 2.69 3.21 -13.86
N GLY A 176 2.95 4.32 -13.15
CA GLY A 176 4.20 5.06 -13.20
C GLY A 176 5.41 4.19 -12.80
N MET A 177 5.29 3.39 -11.75
CA MET A 177 6.31 2.44 -11.32
C MET A 177 6.59 1.41 -12.40
N LEU A 178 5.55 0.82 -12.99
CA LEU A 178 5.68 -0.23 -14.02
C LEU A 178 6.31 0.29 -15.32
N ASN A 179 6.13 1.57 -15.63
CA ASN A 179 6.75 2.24 -16.77
C ASN A 179 8.21 2.68 -16.48
N SER A 180 8.72 2.49 -15.27
CA SER A 180 10.12 2.72 -14.88
C SER A 180 10.87 1.41 -14.68
N PRO A 181 12.20 1.42 -14.51
CA PRO A 181 12.96 0.21 -14.18
C PRO A 181 12.79 -0.28 -12.74
N LEU A 182 12.11 0.49 -11.89
CA LEU A 182 11.92 0.15 -10.48
C LEU A 182 11.09 -1.13 -10.30
N ARG A 183 11.67 -2.09 -9.60
CA ARG A 183 11.03 -3.39 -9.29
C ARG A 183 11.31 -3.78 -7.84
N PRO A 184 10.55 -3.24 -6.86
CA PRO A 184 10.64 -3.70 -5.48
C PRO A 184 10.45 -5.22 -5.39
N THR A 185 11.16 -5.86 -4.48
CA THR A 185 11.04 -7.30 -4.24
C THR A 185 9.63 -7.68 -3.80
N GLN A 186 9.03 -6.84 -2.97
CA GLN A 186 7.66 -7.07 -2.48
C GLN A 186 6.82 -5.78 -2.57
N LEU A 187 5.58 -5.96 -3.03
CA LEU A 187 4.56 -4.91 -3.05
C LEU A 187 3.43 -5.30 -2.11
N LEU A 188 3.11 -4.44 -1.15
CA LEU A 188 2.01 -4.58 -0.21
C LEU A 188 0.99 -3.47 -0.54
N LEU A 189 -0.16 -3.84 -1.10
CA LEU A 189 -1.08 -2.89 -1.72
C LEU A 189 -2.48 -3.03 -1.12
N GLU A 190 -3.10 -1.93 -0.66
CA GLU A 190 -4.54 -1.89 -0.44
C GLU A 190 -5.22 -1.29 -1.68
N PHE A 191 -6.08 -2.05 -2.36
CA PHE A 191 -6.83 -1.54 -3.51
C PHE A 191 -8.17 -0.95 -3.11
N HIS A 192 -8.45 0.25 -3.61
CA HIS A 192 -9.65 1.04 -3.30
C HIS A 192 -10.71 1.01 -4.42
N HIS A 193 -10.88 -0.13 -5.11
CA HIS A 193 -11.87 -0.31 -6.20
C HIS A 193 -13.33 -0.07 -5.81
N ARG A 194 -13.59 0.18 -4.53
CA ARG A 194 -14.93 0.51 -4.00
C ARG A 194 -15.21 2.01 -3.99
N PHE A 195 -14.23 2.82 -4.34
CA PHE A 195 -14.36 4.28 -4.38
C PHE A 195 -15.04 4.72 -5.68
N PRO A 196 -15.73 5.89 -5.69
CA PRO A 196 -16.29 6.46 -6.90
C PRO A 196 -15.22 6.55 -8.00
N GLY A 197 -15.59 6.16 -9.22
CA GLY A 197 -14.67 6.18 -10.37
C GLY A 197 -13.69 5.00 -10.45
N LEU A 198 -13.47 4.26 -9.36
CA LEU A 198 -12.62 3.07 -9.34
C LEU A 198 -13.46 1.79 -9.51
N THR A 199 -12.88 0.77 -10.11
CA THR A 199 -13.64 -0.45 -10.43
C THR A 199 -12.84 -1.72 -10.15
N VAL A 200 -13.57 -2.83 -9.95
CA VAL A 200 -12.98 -4.17 -9.89
C VAL A 200 -12.21 -4.52 -11.17
N ALA A 201 -12.71 -4.07 -12.33
CA ALA A 201 -12.03 -4.29 -13.61
C ALA A 201 -10.68 -3.54 -13.67
N GLY A 202 -10.61 -2.31 -13.15
CA GLY A 202 -9.36 -1.56 -13.03
C GLY A 202 -8.36 -2.28 -12.13
N THR A 203 -8.81 -2.79 -10.98
CA THR A 203 -7.95 -3.59 -10.08
C THR A 203 -7.41 -4.84 -10.78
N LEU A 204 -8.27 -5.58 -11.49
CA LEU A 204 -7.84 -6.77 -12.24
C LEU A 204 -6.84 -6.41 -13.33
N HIS A 205 -7.06 -5.32 -14.05
CA HIS A 205 -6.12 -4.81 -15.05
C HIS A 205 -4.75 -4.49 -14.44
N THR A 206 -4.71 -3.78 -13.32
CA THR A 206 -3.45 -3.47 -12.62
C THR A 206 -2.74 -4.73 -12.15
N ILE A 207 -3.48 -5.71 -11.61
CA ILE A 207 -2.91 -7.01 -11.21
C ILE A 207 -2.32 -7.75 -12.40
N ASP A 208 -2.99 -7.74 -13.54
CA ASP A 208 -2.45 -8.39 -14.77
C ASP A 208 -1.21 -7.66 -15.28
N ARG A 209 -1.13 -6.33 -15.17
CA ARG A 209 0.08 -5.55 -15.47
C ARG A 209 1.24 -5.91 -14.53
N LEU A 210 0.97 -6.09 -13.23
CA LEU A 210 1.97 -6.55 -12.26
C LEU A 210 2.48 -7.95 -12.62
N ARG A 211 1.60 -8.89 -13.01
CA ARG A 211 1.97 -10.22 -13.45
C ARG A 211 2.86 -10.19 -14.70
N GLN A 212 2.52 -9.35 -15.69
CA GLN A 212 3.32 -9.16 -16.90
C GLN A 212 4.72 -8.59 -16.57
N ALA A 213 4.83 -7.80 -15.52
CA ALA A 213 6.10 -7.26 -15.02
C ALA A 213 6.91 -8.24 -14.14
N GLY A 214 6.45 -9.49 -14.00
CA GLY A 214 7.15 -10.54 -13.26
C GLY A 214 6.75 -10.69 -11.80
N TYR A 215 5.67 -10.05 -11.35
CA TYR A 215 5.16 -10.25 -9.99
C TYR A 215 4.17 -11.41 -9.93
N GLY A 216 4.26 -12.22 -8.88
CA GLY A 216 3.25 -13.20 -8.51
C GLY A 216 2.47 -12.73 -7.28
N LEU A 217 1.15 -12.92 -7.29
CA LEU A 217 0.32 -12.68 -6.13
C LEU A 217 0.59 -13.75 -5.07
N ALA A 218 1.09 -13.35 -3.90
CA ALA A 218 1.45 -14.26 -2.81
C ALA A 218 0.38 -14.33 -1.72
N HIS A 219 -0.30 -13.21 -1.42
CA HIS A 219 -1.32 -13.17 -0.37
C HIS A 219 -2.48 -12.24 -0.70
N ILE A 220 -3.66 -12.61 -0.20
CA ILE A 220 -4.87 -11.77 -0.17
C ILE A 220 -5.41 -11.84 1.25
N SER A 221 -5.59 -10.70 1.89
CA SER A 221 -6.14 -10.63 3.25
C SER A 221 -7.57 -11.15 3.35
N SER A 222 -8.02 -11.43 4.57
CA SER A 222 -9.40 -11.85 4.82
C SER A 222 -10.44 -10.77 4.54
N SER A 223 -10.03 -9.49 4.45
CA SER A 223 -10.87 -8.36 4.03
C SER A 223 -11.07 -8.34 2.51
N GLY A 224 -10.12 -8.91 1.75
CA GLY A 224 -10.05 -8.87 0.29
C GLY A 224 -9.58 -7.54 -0.26
N ARG A 225 -8.92 -6.70 0.54
CA ARG A 225 -8.45 -5.37 0.13
C ARG A 225 -6.94 -5.30 0.03
N GLU A 226 -6.25 -5.92 0.98
CA GLU A 226 -4.80 -5.93 1.07
C GLU A 226 -4.24 -7.14 0.30
N PHE A 227 -3.31 -6.86 -0.58
CA PHE A 227 -2.67 -7.82 -1.47
C PHE A 227 -1.15 -7.73 -1.32
N THR A 228 -0.49 -8.90 -1.34
CA THR A 228 0.98 -8.95 -1.39
C THR A 228 1.42 -9.60 -2.69
N PHE A 229 2.29 -8.90 -3.41
CA PHE A 229 2.94 -9.40 -4.61
C PHE A 229 4.44 -9.55 -4.36
N ILE A 230 5.04 -10.57 -4.97
CA ILE A 230 6.48 -10.84 -4.90
C ILE A 230 7.03 -10.88 -6.33
N LEU A 231 8.15 -10.22 -6.55
CA LEU A 231 8.92 -10.31 -7.79
C LEU A 231 9.48 -11.73 -7.91
N THR A 232 9.00 -12.51 -8.87
CA THR A 232 9.30 -13.96 -8.95
C THR A 232 10.78 -14.27 -9.10
N ALA A 233 11.55 -13.40 -9.76
CA ALA A 233 12.99 -13.52 -9.87
C ALA A 233 13.72 -13.51 -8.51
N SER A 234 13.12 -12.90 -7.48
CA SER A 234 13.71 -12.84 -6.13
C SER A 234 13.60 -14.19 -5.38
N LEU A 235 12.69 -15.06 -5.78
CA LEU A 235 12.51 -16.39 -5.19
C LEU A 235 13.63 -17.35 -5.60
N ASP A 236 14.14 -17.24 -6.81
CA ASP A 236 15.21 -18.10 -7.32
C ASP A 236 16.55 -17.82 -6.60
N VAL A 237 16.78 -16.58 -6.15
CA VAL A 237 18.00 -16.15 -5.46
C VAL A 237 18.00 -16.60 -3.98
N SER A 238 16.82 -16.72 -3.36
CA SER A 238 16.68 -17.05 -1.93
C SER A 238 16.68 -18.55 -1.63
N GLY A 239 16.56 -19.42 -2.64
CA GLY A 239 16.39 -20.87 -2.45
C GLY A 239 15.01 -21.24 -1.87
N ALA A 240 14.09 -20.29 -1.78
CA ALA A 240 12.69 -20.52 -1.39
C ALA A 240 12.00 -21.35 -2.49
N THR A 241 11.86 -22.62 -2.25
CA THR A 241 11.42 -23.63 -3.19
C THR A 241 10.00 -23.32 -3.69
N ARG A 242 9.83 -23.26 -5.01
CA ARG A 242 8.53 -23.40 -5.65
C ARG A 242 7.97 -24.79 -5.32
N SER A 243 7.00 -24.90 -4.43
CA SER A 243 6.18 -26.10 -4.40
C SER A 243 5.26 -26.06 -5.62
N ARG A 244 5.28 -27.15 -6.39
CA ARG A 244 4.44 -27.38 -7.58
C ARG A 244 2.98 -27.58 -7.19
#